data_9e5fd285691744bc7615a33848cc73e3
#
_entry.id   9e5fd285691744bc7615a33848cc73e3
#
_cell.length_a   1.000
_cell.length_b   1.000
_cell.length_c   1.000
_cell.angle_alpha   90.00
_cell.angle_beta   90.00
_cell.angle_gamma   90.00
#
_symmetry.space_group_name_H-M   'P 1'
#
loop_
_entity.id
_entity.type
_entity.pdbx_description
1 polymer ?
#
loop_
_entity_poly.entity_id
_entity_poly.type
_entity_poly.pdbx_seq_one_letter_code
_entity_poly.pdbx_strand_id
1 'polypeptide(L)'
;MALLVLVILFCLPIFLLFLLQKHRKNTRAKLPPGPPGLPLIGNLHQLDATNLAFCFWKLSKQYGPIFSLRLGFRPTIVISSAKLAKEAFKTHDLQFSSRPALSGTQKLSYNFLGLTLTPHYNSWREMKKKFVTHILSANRTEQFRQVQTEEIFRMIEKRFEDEGTAAVSRLHSVFAETQAMVGRVFFRDCLPFVGCWLDSLTGWNRRLRNNFSDCDKVYQQLIEDHLDPKRPKVAEQEDLIDVLLTEMKIADDHQTFDSIKSTIMENIAAMDTIKVTLEWAMTNLMKNPEAMKKVQKEVRYVVKDKGFVDEDDLPRLEYLKAVVKETLRFQPAAQFLPRETTERCVIDGYHIPAKTTVFVNVLAIGRDGQVWDKPDEFIPERFVGSNIDMGGQNFEFIPFGAGRRICTGLPIAMPIVELALANLLYKLDWTMPHGMEIDDLDYDANPGFTQHKKNPLRLAATKFI
;
A
#
# COMPACT_ATOMS: atom_id res chain seq x y z
N MET A 1 18.86 -39.27 33.18
CA MET A 1 17.93 -40.03 32.34
C MET A 1 16.82 -39.18 31.78
N ALA A 2 16.02 -38.47 32.56
CA ALA A 2 14.90 -37.63 32.10
C ALA A 2 15.29 -36.54 31.11
N LEU A 3 16.41 -35.85 31.34
CA LEU A 3 16.90 -34.81 30.45
C LEU A 3 17.32 -35.35 29.06
N LEU A 4 17.94 -36.53 29.02
CA LEU A 4 18.33 -37.23 27.79
C LEU A 4 17.11 -37.68 26.98
N VAL A 5 16.08 -38.14 27.63
CA VAL A 5 14.80 -38.54 27.03
C VAL A 5 14.09 -37.30 26.44
N LEU A 6 14.08 -36.18 27.15
CA LEU A 6 13.54 -34.91 26.67
C LEU A 6 14.30 -34.40 25.45
N VAL A 7 15.62 -34.44 25.46
CA VAL A 7 16.47 -34.03 24.31
C VAL A 7 16.20 -34.94 23.10
N ILE A 8 16.11 -36.24 23.29
CA ILE A 8 15.78 -37.18 22.20
C ILE A 8 14.37 -36.94 21.65
N LEU A 9 13.39 -36.74 22.52
CA LEU A 9 11.99 -36.45 22.13
C LEU A 9 11.86 -35.17 21.32
N PHE A 10 12.69 -34.16 21.59
CA PHE A 10 12.68 -32.89 20.83
C PHE A 10 13.58 -32.93 19.58
N CYS A 11 14.78 -33.50 19.68
CA CYS A 11 15.74 -33.50 18.58
C CYS A 11 15.42 -34.53 17.49
N LEU A 12 14.84 -35.69 17.84
CA LEU A 12 14.54 -36.75 16.89
C LEU A 12 13.47 -36.35 15.85
N PRO A 13 12.35 -35.74 16.24
CA PRO A 13 11.36 -35.23 15.26
C PRO A 13 11.94 -34.13 14.37
N ILE A 14 12.76 -33.24 14.92
CA ILE A 14 13.43 -32.17 14.16
C ILE A 14 14.41 -32.77 13.15
N PHE A 15 15.19 -33.75 13.55
CA PHE A 15 16.13 -34.45 12.69
C PHE A 15 15.40 -35.27 11.58
N LEU A 16 14.33 -35.97 11.93
CA LEU A 16 13.48 -36.68 10.98
C LEU A 16 12.82 -35.72 9.97
N LEU A 17 12.30 -34.58 10.42
CA LEU A 17 11.79 -33.52 9.54
C LEU A 17 12.88 -32.98 8.62
N PHE A 18 14.09 -32.80 9.10
CA PHE A 18 15.25 -32.40 8.31
C PHE A 18 15.60 -33.43 7.23
N LEU A 19 15.62 -34.72 7.58
CA LEU A 19 15.86 -35.81 6.63
C LEU A 19 14.75 -35.90 5.58
N LEU A 20 13.48 -35.78 5.97
CA LEU A 20 12.34 -35.76 5.06
C LEU A 20 12.38 -34.55 4.11
N GLN A 21 12.84 -33.40 4.59
CA GLN A 21 13.04 -32.21 3.75
C GLN A 21 14.20 -32.39 2.76
N LYS A 22 15.29 -33.04 3.19
CA LYS A 22 16.44 -33.36 2.33
C LYS A 22 16.05 -34.34 1.22
N HIS A 23 15.23 -35.33 1.54
CA HIS A 23 14.74 -36.32 0.56
C HIS A 23 13.76 -35.69 -0.46
N ARG A 24 12.91 -34.72 -0.02
CA ARG A 24 12.03 -33.96 -0.91
C ARG A 24 12.78 -33.00 -1.87
N LYS A 25 14.03 -32.63 -1.59
CA LYS A 25 14.83 -31.78 -2.49
C LYS A 25 15.20 -32.48 -3.81
N ASN A 26 15.31 -33.78 -3.83
CA ASN A 26 15.73 -34.52 -5.02
C ASN A 26 14.61 -34.75 -6.08
N THR A 27 13.36 -34.45 -5.76
CA THR A 27 12.20 -34.62 -6.68
C THR A 27 11.53 -33.32 -7.08
N ARG A 28 12.14 -32.15 -6.78
CA ARG A 28 11.50 -30.84 -7.02
C ARG A 28 11.68 -30.35 -8.44
N ALA A 29 10.56 -30.01 -9.07
CA ALA A 29 10.50 -29.10 -10.19
C ALA A 29 11.43 -27.88 -9.93
N LYS A 30 12.08 -27.37 -10.98
CA LYS A 30 13.07 -26.26 -10.90
C LYS A 30 12.42 -25.01 -10.30
N LEU A 31 12.62 -24.80 -9.00
CA LEU A 31 12.21 -23.58 -8.29
C LEU A 31 13.23 -22.44 -8.56
N PRO A 32 12.84 -21.17 -8.44
CA PRO A 32 13.78 -20.05 -8.49
C PRO A 32 14.90 -20.22 -7.45
N PRO A 33 16.13 -19.70 -7.71
CA PRO A 33 17.21 -19.70 -6.74
C PRO A 33 16.81 -18.94 -5.48
N GLY A 34 17.56 -19.08 -4.39
CA GLY A 34 17.28 -18.34 -3.16
C GLY A 34 18.23 -18.69 -2.05
N PRO A 35 18.27 -17.89 -0.98
CA PRO A 35 19.14 -18.14 0.17
C PRO A 35 18.77 -19.44 0.88
N PRO A 36 19.76 -20.13 1.48
CA PRO A 36 19.50 -21.33 2.25
C PRO A 36 18.67 -20.99 3.51
N GLY A 37 17.56 -21.67 3.71
CA GLY A 37 16.69 -21.49 4.88
C GLY A 37 16.99 -22.51 5.97
N LEU A 38 16.83 -22.12 7.22
CA LEU A 38 16.91 -23.01 8.38
C LEU A 38 15.72 -23.98 8.44
N PRO A 39 15.86 -25.14 9.08
CA PRO A 39 14.73 -25.99 9.41
C PRO A 39 13.65 -25.19 10.19
N LEU A 40 12.38 -25.50 9.99
CA LEU A 40 11.19 -24.88 10.60
C LEU A 40 10.99 -23.41 10.23
N ILE A 41 11.91 -22.51 10.59
CA ILE A 41 11.72 -21.06 10.40
C ILE A 41 12.05 -20.58 8.97
N GLY A 42 12.68 -21.41 8.14
CA GLY A 42 13.05 -21.02 6.79
C GLY A 42 14.00 -19.82 6.76
N ASN A 43 13.63 -18.79 6.01
CA ASN A 43 14.42 -17.57 5.82
C ASN A 43 13.99 -16.40 6.73
N LEU A 44 13.09 -16.61 7.71
CA LEU A 44 12.61 -15.53 8.60
C LEU A 44 13.74 -14.78 9.31
N HIS A 45 14.83 -15.48 9.69
CA HIS A 45 15.98 -14.90 10.36
C HIS A 45 16.87 -14.02 9.45
N GLN A 46 16.67 -14.05 8.14
CA GLN A 46 17.45 -13.29 7.15
C GLN A 46 16.73 -12.02 6.69
N LEU A 47 15.47 -11.83 7.13
CA LEU A 47 14.64 -10.72 6.70
C LEU A 47 14.71 -9.58 7.69
N ASP A 48 14.96 -8.40 7.18
CA ASP A 48 14.78 -7.16 7.92
C ASP A 48 13.31 -6.76 7.86
N ALA A 49 12.59 -7.00 8.96
CA ALA A 49 11.18 -6.66 9.06
C ALA A 49 10.93 -5.14 9.10
N THR A 50 11.95 -4.32 9.32
CA THR A 50 11.83 -2.86 9.35
C THR A 50 11.87 -2.26 7.94
N ASN A 51 12.60 -2.91 7.01
CA ASN A 51 12.66 -2.47 5.62
C ASN A 51 12.70 -3.68 4.64
N LEU A 52 11.57 -4.37 4.58
CA LEU A 52 11.45 -5.62 3.84
C LEU A 52 11.68 -5.44 2.32
N ALA A 53 11.22 -4.31 1.73
CA ALA A 53 11.39 -4.06 0.29
C ALA A 53 12.86 -3.90 -0.09
N PHE A 54 13.61 -3.17 0.72
CA PHE A 54 15.03 -2.98 0.52
C PHE A 54 15.81 -4.28 0.77
N CYS A 55 15.40 -5.07 1.78
CA CYS A 55 15.92 -6.41 2.01
C CYS A 55 15.73 -7.28 0.77
N PHE A 56 14.54 -7.32 0.19
CA PHE A 56 14.25 -8.07 -1.03
C PHE A 56 15.01 -7.53 -2.24
N TRP A 57 15.18 -6.22 -2.35
CA TRP A 57 15.99 -5.62 -3.41
C TRP A 57 17.46 -6.04 -3.31
N LYS A 58 18.07 -6.07 -2.11
CA LYS A 58 19.42 -6.60 -1.90
C LYS A 58 19.52 -8.08 -2.28
N LEU A 59 18.56 -8.89 -1.87
CA LEU A 59 18.52 -10.31 -2.22
C LEU A 59 18.37 -10.53 -3.73
N SER A 60 17.61 -9.66 -4.43
CA SER A 60 17.49 -9.76 -5.88
C SER A 60 18.80 -9.49 -6.63
N LYS A 61 19.67 -8.65 -6.10
CA LYS A 61 21.02 -8.44 -6.66
C LYS A 61 21.91 -9.68 -6.53
N GLN A 62 21.67 -10.50 -5.51
CA GLN A 62 22.45 -11.72 -5.26
C GLN A 62 21.89 -12.95 -5.95
N TYR A 63 20.56 -13.13 -5.96
CA TYR A 63 19.89 -14.36 -6.44
C TYR A 63 19.18 -14.20 -7.78
N GLY A 64 19.13 -12.98 -8.33
CA GLY A 64 18.47 -12.65 -9.58
C GLY A 64 17.09 -12.02 -9.41
N PRO A 65 16.46 -11.61 -10.53
CA PRO A 65 15.20 -10.84 -10.53
C PRO A 65 13.98 -11.65 -10.07
N ILE A 66 14.10 -12.96 -9.96
CA ILE A 66 13.13 -13.86 -9.30
C ILE A 66 13.89 -14.79 -8.38
N PHE A 67 13.47 -14.85 -7.12
CA PHE A 67 14.09 -15.77 -6.15
C PHE A 67 13.06 -16.34 -5.19
N SER A 68 13.38 -17.48 -4.60
CA SER A 68 12.51 -18.20 -3.67
C SER A 68 12.95 -18.03 -2.23
N LEU A 69 11.99 -17.90 -1.35
CA LEU A 69 12.13 -17.88 0.10
C LEU A 69 11.18 -18.92 0.70
N ARG A 70 11.43 -19.26 1.93
CA ARG A 70 10.52 -19.99 2.78
C ARG A 70 10.29 -19.24 4.08
N LEU A 71 9.11 -18.68 4.26
CA LEU A 71 8.72 -17.99 5.48
C LEU A 71 8.08 -19.00 6.43
N GLY A 72 8.90 -19.64 7.27
CA GLY A 72 8.48 -20.81 8.02
C GLY A 72 8.09 -21.96 7.08
N PHE A 73 6.82 -22.34 7.06
CA PHE A 73 6.24 -23.35 6.18
C PHE A 73 5.62 -22.78 4.91
N ARG A 74 5.53 -21.45 4.77
CA ARG A 74 4.90 -20.78 3.63
C ARG A 74 5.91 -20.60 2.49
N PRO A 75 5.70 -21.27 1.33
CA PRO A 75 6.52 -21.02 0.14
C PRO A 75 6.29 -19.60 -0.35
N THR A 76 7.36 -18.90 -0.68
CA THR A 76 7.32 -17.52 -1.10
C THR A 76 8.26 -17.29 -2.27
N ILE A 77 7.87 -16.48 -3.23
CA ILE A 77 8.74 -15.96 -4.29
C ILE A 77 8.71 -14.43 -4.29
N VAL A 78 9.81 -13.84 -4.70
CA VAL A 78 9.92 -12.40 -4.90
C VAL A 78 10.28 -12.13 -6.36
N ILE A 79 9.54 -11.20 -6.97
CA ILE A 79 9.76 -10.72 -8.35
C ILE A 79 10.21 -9.27 -8.25
N SER A 80 11.34 -8.94 -8.89
CA SER A 80 12.02 -7.65 -8.77
C SER A 80 12.38 -7.03 -10.13
N SER A 81 11.76 -7.46 -11.24
CA SER A 81 11.97 -6.84 -12.56
C SER A 81 10.67 -6.63 -13.32
N ALA A 82 10.65 -5.62 -14.17
CA ALA A 82 9.52 -5.28 -15.03
C ALA A 82 9.10 -6.43 -15.95
N LYS A 83 10.08 -7.14 -16.55
CA LYS A 83 9.84 -8.29 -17.43
C LYS A 83 9.03 -9.37 -16.72
N LEU A 84 9.44 -9.75 -15.51
CA LEU A 84 8.79 -10.83 -14.75
C LEU A 84 7.47 -10.38 -14.12
N ALA A 85 7.35 -9.12 -13.73
CA ALA A 85 6.08 -8.53 -13.31
C ALA A 85 5.05 -8.57 -14.45
N LYS A 86 5.48 -8.29 -15.69
CA LYS A 86 4.64 -8.41 -16.90
C LYS A 86 4.20 -9.86 -17.14
N GLU A 87 5.11 -10.81 -17.01
CA GLU A 87 4.79 -12.24 -17.13
C GLU A 87 3.76 -12.67 -16.07
N ALA A 88 3.95 -12.26 -14.81
CA ALA A 88 3.02 -12.57 -13.72
C ALA A 88 1.64 -11.91 -13.89
N PHE A 89 1.58 -10.62 -14.23
CA PHE A 89 0.34 -9.83 -14.18
C PHE A 89 -0.37 -9.67 -15.53
N LYS A 90 0.25 -10.09 -16.64
CA LYS A 90 -0.36 -10.09 -17.96
C LYS A 90 -0.52 -11.50 -18.52
N THR A 91 0.55 -12.29 -18.56
CA THR A 91 0.52 -13.64 -19.14
C THR A 91 -0.17 -14.62 -18.19
N HIS A 92 0.14 -14.56 -16.89
CA HIS A 92 -0.39 -15.43 -15.84
C HIS A 92 -1.34 -14.70 -14.88
N ASP A 93 -2.04 -13.65 -15.35
CA ASP A 93 -2.85 -12.76 -14.53
C ASP A 93 -3.87 -13.51 -13.65
N LEU A 94 -4.51 -14.56 -14.18
CA LEU A 94 -5.48 -15.36 -13.42
C LEU A 94 -4.80 -16.15 -12.30
N GLN A 95 -3.66 -16.77 -12.59
CA GLN A 95 -2.90 -17.56 -11.61
C GLN A 95 -2.36 -16.68 -10.47
N PHE A 96 -2.04 -15.41 -10.73
CA PHE A 96 -1.52 -14.45 -9.75
C PHE A 96 -2.60 -13.50 -9.21
N SER A 97 -3.88 -13.78 -9.42
CA SER A 97 -4.96 -12.89 -9.02
C SER A 97 -5.40 -13.02 -7.56
N SER A 98 -4.99 -14.07 -6.84
CA SER A 98 -5.36 -14.24 -5.42
C SER A 98 -4.50 -13.37 -4.49
N ARG A 99 -4.99 -13.21 -3.26
CA ARG A 99 -4.26 -12.59 -2.14
C ARG A 99 -3.90 -13.64 -1.11
N PRO A 100 -2.75 -13.54 -0.43
CA PRO A 100 -2.44 -14.42 0.68
C PRO A 100 -3.40 -14.17 1.83
N ALA A 101 -4.04 -15.24 2.31
CA ALA A 101 -4.89 -15.17 3.49
C ALA A 101 -4.01 -15.10 4.74
N LEU A 102 -3.76 -13.89 5.22
CA LEU A 102 -2.99 -13.62 6.45
C LEU A 102 -3.93 -13.30 7.60
N SER A 103 -3.55 -13.68 8.82
CA SER A 103 -4.40 -13.53 10.02
C SER A 103 -4.74 -12.08 10.34
N GLY A 104 -3.80 -11.16 10.15
CA GLY A 104 -4.03 -9.72 10.33
C GLY A 104 -5.05 -9.19 9.32
N THR A 105 -4.82 -9.46 8.03
CA THR A 105 -5.71 -9.03 6.95
C THR A 105 -7.10 -9.64 7.08
N GLN A 106 -7.20 -10.93 7.44
CA GLN A 106 -8.47 -11.62 7.67
C GLN A 106 -9.29 -10.94 8.78
N LYS A 107 -8.66 -10.68 9.93
CA LYS A 107 -9.35 -10.08 11.08
C LYS A 107 -9.82 -8.67 10.78
N LEU A 108 -8.93 -7.82 10.22
CA LEU A 108 -9.22 -6.41 10.00
C LEU A 108 -10.20 -6.16 8.84
N SER A 109 -10.27 -7.07 7.86
CA SER A 109 -11.24 -7.01 6.77
C SER A 109 -12.54 -7.77 7.03
N TYR A 110 -12.88 -8.01 8.29
CA TYR A 110 -14.12 -8.73 8.65
C TYR A 110 -14.26 -10.07 7.89
N ASN A 111 -13.24 -10.93 7.96
CA ASN A 111 -13.15 -12.18 7.19
C ASN A 111 -13.19 -12.02 5.68
N PHE A 112 -12.45 -11.03 5.17
CA PHE A 112 -12.31 -10.76 3.73
C PHE A 112 -13.61 -10.27 3.05
N LEU A 113 -14.42 -9.49 3.75
CA LEU A 113 -15.62 -8.86 3.17
C LEU A 113 -15.33 -7.59 2.35
N GLY A 114 -14.08 -7.13 2.31
CA GLY A 114 -13.63 -5.99 1.52
C GLY A 114 -13.11 -6.40 0.13
N LEU A 115 -12.81 -5.41 -0.70
CA LEU A 115 -12.33 -5.59 -2.08
C LEU A 115 -10.82 -5.85 -2.16
N THR A 116 -10.03 -5.14 -1.34
CA THR A 116 -8.56 -5.04 -1.51
C THR A 116 -7.85 -6.29 -1.02
N LEU A 117 -8.24 -6.80 0.16
CA LEU A 117 -7.55 -7.89 0.86
C LEU A 117 -8.13 -9.26 0.58
N THR A 118 -9.30 -9.34 -0.04
CA THR A 118 -10.03 -10.58 -0.31
C THR A 118 -9.28 -11.45 -1.34
N PRO A 119 -9.11 -12.75 -1.10
CA PRO A 119 -8.65 -13.71 -2.10
C PRO A 119 -9.53 -13.70 -3.37
N HIS A 120 -9.02 -14.24 -4.48
CA HIS A 120 -9.76 -14.28 -5.73
C HIS A 120 -10.84 -15.37 -5.70
N TYR A 121 -12.10 -14.98 -5.44
CA TYR A 121 -13.29 -15.82 -5.51
C TYR A 121 -14.33 -15.15 -6.45
N ASN A 122 -15.35 -15.88 -6.81
CA ASN A 122 -16.47 -15.33 -7.62
C ASN A 122 -17.12 -14.11 -6.92
N SER A 123 -17.33 -14.20 -5.61
CA SER A 123 -17.83 -13.09 -4.79
C SER A 123 -16.99 -11.82 -4.90
N TRP A 124 -15.63 -11.94 -4.97
CA TRP A 124 -14.76 -10.80 -5.20
C TRP A 124 -15.02 -10.11 -6.53
N ARG A 125 -15.27 -10.87 -7.60
CA ARG A 125 -15.57 -10.30 -8.94
C ARG A 125 -16.86 -9.50 -8.93
N GLU A 126 -17.88 -10.02 -8.30
CA GLU A 126 -19.16 -9.33 -8.12
C GLU A 126 -19.02 -8.08 -7.27
N MET A 127 -18.32 -8.18 -6.14
CA MET A 127 -18.01 -7.05 -5.28
C MET A 127 -17.24 -5.96 -6.04
N LYS A 128 -16.20 -6.33 -6.80
CA LYS A 128 -15.46 -5.37 -7.63
C LYS A 128 -16.36 -4.68 -8.64
N LYS A 129 -17.25 -5.44 -9.31
CA LYS A 129 -18.20 -4.88 -10.27
C LYS A 129 -19.12 -3.87 -9.57
N LYS A 130 -19.75 -4.23 -8.46
CA LYS A 130 -20.60 -3.35 -7.65
C LYS A 130 -19.83 -2.07 -7.25
N PHE A 131 -18.64 -2.22 -6.69
CA PHE A 131 -17.81 -1.10 -6.22
C PHE A 131 -17.47 -0.12 -7.36
N VAL A 132 -17.03 -0.62 -8.50
CA VAL A 132 -16.68 0.22 -9.66
C VAL A 132 -17.91 0.89 -10.25
N THR A 133 -19.07 0.17 -10.32
CA THR A 133 -20.28 0.71 -10.93
C THR A 133 -20.97 1.76 -10.05
N HIS A 134 -21.02 1.54 -8.74
CA HIS A 134 -21.83 2.37 -7.83
C HIS A 134 -20.99 3.44 -7.10
N ILE A 135 -19.73 3.16 -6.77
CA ILE A 135 -18.89 4.07 -5.99
C ILE A 135 -17.89 4.84 -6.86
N LEU A 136 -17.25 4.15 -7.83
CA LEU A 136 -16.22 4.73 -8.69
C LEU A 136 -16.72 5.05 -10.11
N SER A 137 -18.05 5.16 -10.30
CA SER A 137 -18.60 5.59 -11.60
C SER A 137 -18.19 7.04 -11.92
N ALA A 138 -18.09 7.37 -13.21
CA ALA A 138 -17.70 8.71 -13.64
C ALA A 138 -18.61 9.80 -13.04
N ASN A 139 -19.92 9.55 -12.94
CA ASN A 139 -20.87 10.49 -12.34
C ASN A 139 -20.60 10.71 -10.84
N ARG A 140 -20.32 9.63 -10.08
CA ARG A 140 -19.98 9.74 -8.65
C ARG A 140 -18.63 10.41 -8.44
N THR A 141 -17.66 10.09 -9.27
CA THR A 141 -16.34 10.74 -9.22
C THR A 141 -16.47 12.27 -9.44
N GLU A 142 -17.34 12.69 -10.36
CA GLU A 142 -17.63 14.10 -10.60
C GLU A 142 -18.29 14.77 -9.39
N GLN A 143 -19.27 14.11 -8.76
CA GLN A 143 -19.91 14.63 -7.53
C GLN A 143 -18.92 14.80 -6.38
N PHE A 144 -17.95 13.89 -6.23
CA PHE A 144 -16.90 14.01 -5.20
C PHE A 144 -15.88 15.11 -5.48
N ARG A 145 -15.73 15.54 -6.73
CA ARG A 145 -14.74 16.54 -7.16
C ARG A 145 -14.89 17.87 -6.41
N GLN A 146 -16.12 18.37 -6.28
CA GLN A 146 -16.37 19.60 -5.54
C GLN A 146 -15.98 19.46 -4.06
N VAL A 147 -16.39 18.38 -3.41
CA VAL A 147 -16.05 18.10 -2.01
C VAL A 147 -14.54 18.00 -1.81
N GLN A 148 -13.85 17.32 -2.73
CA GLN A 148 -12.38 17.20 -2.68
C GLN A 148 -11.70 18.56 -2.79
N THR A 149 -12.15 19.40 -3.71
CA THR A 149 -11.63 20.77 -3.88
C THR A 149 -11.84 21.60 -2.62
N GLU A 150 -13.05 21.58 -2.05
CA GLU A 150 -13.38 22.31 -0.82
C GLU A 150 -12.55 21.84 0.38
N GLU A 151 -12.34 20.53 0.54
CA GLU A 151 -11.54 19.97 1.64
C GLU A 151 -10.03 20.28 1.47
N ILE A 152 -9.52 20.27 0.26
CA ILE A 152 -8.13 20.69 -0.02
C ILE A 152 -7.97 22.17 0.30
N PHE A 153 -8.92 23.01 -0.10
CA PHE A 153 -8.92 24.44 0.23
C PHE A 153 -8.94 24.63 1.74
N ARG A 154 -9.87 23.97 2.46
CA ARG A 154 -9.97 24.01 3.91
C ARG A 154 -8.69 23.54 4.61
N MET A 155 -8.07 22.49 4.10
CA MET A 155 -6.79 21.99 4.62
C MET A 155 -5.68 23.04 4.53
N ILE A 156 -5.62 23.79 3.44
CA ILE A 156 -4.59 24.82 3.23
C ILE A 156 -4.84 26.05 4.10
N GLU A 157 -6.07 26.52 4.18
CA GLU A 157 -6.44 27.69 4.99
C GLU A 157 -6.32 27.40 6.51
N LYS A 158 -6.81 26.23 6.99
CA LYS A 158 -6.76 25.85 8.40
C LYS A 158 -5.35 25.61 8.96
N ARG A 159 -4.35 25.35 8.12
CA ARG A 159 -2.97 25.15 8.61
C ARG A 159 -2.36 26.32 9.34
N PHE A 160 -2.98 27.50 9.25
CA PHE A 160 -2.53 28.69 9.97
C PHE A 160 -3.30 28.94 11.27
N GLU A 161 -4.31 28.13 11.60
CA GLU A 161 -5.23 28.42 12.70
C GLU A 161 -5.33 27.36 13.81
N ASP A 162 -4.97 26.06 13.59
CA ASP A 162 -5.24 25.04 14.62
C ASP A 162 -4.28 23.85 14.67
N GLU A 163 -3.82 23.53 15.88
CA GLU A 163 -3.33 22.20 16.23
C GLU A 163 -4.54 21.22 16.27
N GLY A 164 -4.45 20.09 15.54
CA GLY A 164 -5.53 19.11 15.44
C GLY A 164 -6.06 18.66 16.81
N THR A 165 -7.37 18.54 16.91
CA THR A 165 -8.04 18.14 18.15
C THR A 165 -7.56 16.75 18.63
N ALA A 166 -7.64 16.46 19.94
CA ALA A 166 -7.28 15.18 20.53
C ALA A 166 -8.00 13.99 19.86
N ALA A 167 -9.22 14.20 19.33
CA ALA A 167 -9.97 13.20 18.59
C ALA A 167 -9.29 12.82 17.25
N VAL A 168 -8.80 13.81 16.50
CA VAL A 168 -8.07 13.60 15.24
C VAL A 168 -6.77 12.85 15.48
N SER A 169 -6.01 13.23 16.52
CA SER A 169 -4.78 12.53 16.91
C SER A 169 -5.05 11.06 17.30
N ARG A 170 -6.15 10.79 17.98
CA ARG A 170 -6.55 9.42 18.35
C ARG A 170 -6.90 8.60 17.11
N LEU A 171 -7.66 9.13 16.16
CA LEU A 171 -7.98 8.47 14.91
C LEU A 171 -6.70 8.12 14.12
N HIS A 172 -5.77 9.07 14.00
CA HIS A 172 -4.49 8.83 13.35
C HIS A 172 -3.71 7.68 14.00
N SER A 173 -3.68 7.59 15.34
CA SER A 173 -2.99 6.51 16.05
C SER A 173 -3.63 5.14 15.80
N VAL A 174 -4.96 5.06 15.78
CA VAL A 174 -5.70 3.82 15.49
C VAL A 174 -5.42 3.35 14.07
N PHE A 175 -5.42 4.26 13.09
CA PHE A 175 -5.16 3.90 11.69
C PHE A 175 -3.70 3.55 11.43
N ALA A 176 -2.74 4.23 12.05
CA ALA A 176 -1.33 3.87 11.97
C ALA A 176 -1.08 2.44 12.50
N GLU A 177 -1.73 2.07 13.62
CA GLU A 177 -1.68 0.71 14.16
C GLU A 177 -2.34 -0.30 13.20
N THR A 178 -3.43 0.07 12.55
CA THR A 178 -4.11 -0.77 11.54
C THR A 178 -3.18 -1.07 10.36
N GLN A 179 -2.50 -0.07 9.82
CA GLN A 179 -1.53 -0.24 8.73
C GLN A 179 -0.37 -1.16 9.14
N ALA A 180 0.13 -1.00 10.36
CA ALA A 180 1.17 -1.88 10.90
C ALA A 180 0.68 -3.34 11.03
N MET A 181 -0.57 -3.56 11.44
CA MET A 181 -1.16 -4.89 11.58
C MET A 181 -1.48 -5.55 10.22
N VAL A 182 -1.96 -4.77 9.24
CA VAL A 182 -2.21 -5.25 7.86
C VAL A 182 -0.91 -5.68 7.16
N GLY A 183 0.16 -4.91 7.34
CA GLY A 183 1.47 -5.22 6.74
C GLY A 183 2.22 -6.36 7.43
N ARG A 184 1.75 -6.81 8.60
CA ARG A 184 2.47 -7.80 9.39
C ARG A 184 2.14 -9.22 8.99
N VAL A 185 3.18 -10.06 8.90
CA VAL A 185 3.06 -11.52 8.85
C VAL A 185 3.16 -12.05 10.28
N PHE A 186 2.08 -12.66 10.77
CA PHE A 186 2.02 -13.25 12.11
C PHE A 186 2.73 -14.61 12.16
N PHE A 187 3.21 -15.02 13.35
CA PHE A 187 3.86 -16.33 13.48
C PHE A 187 2.93 -17.48 13.08
N ARG A 188 1.64 -17.39 13.34
CA ARG A 188 0.64 -18.39 12.92
C ARG A 188 0.54 -18.52 11.39
N ASP A 189 0.83 -17.48 10.65
CA ASP A 189 0.80 -17.51 9.18
C ASP A 189 1.98 -18.31 8.61
N CYS A 190 3.07 -18.41 9.35
CA CYS A 190 4.32 -19.05 8.96
C CYS A 190 4.57 -20.40 9.67
N LEU A 191 4.12 -20.53 10.91
CA LEU A 191 4.40 -21.66 11.80
C LEU A 191 3.08 -22.27 12.34
N PRO A 192 2.40 -23.13 11.57
CA PRO A 192 1.03 -23.55 11.87
C PRO A 192 0.86 -24.25 13.23
N PHE A 193 1.91 -24.90 13.76
CA PHE A 193 1.81 -25.67 15.01
C PHE A 193 2.06 -24.84 16.26
N VAL A 194 2.96 -23.87 16.21
CA VAL A 194 3.39 -23.09 17.38
C VAL A 194 3.12 -21.58 17.23
N GLY A 195 2.77 -21.14 16.04
CA GLY A 195 2.64 -19.71 15.72
C GLY A 195 1.56 -19.00 16.54
N CYS A 196 0.41 -19.63 16.79
CA CYS A 196 -0.64 -19.05 17.64
C CYS A 196 -0.16 -18.81 19.08
N TRP A 197 0.63 -19.73 19.62
CA TRP A 197 1.22 -19.60 20.94
C TRP A 197 2.27 -18.48 20.96
N LEU A 198 3.15 -18.42 19.95
CA LEU A 198 4.13 -17.35 19.82
C LEU A 198 3.48 -15.96 19.67
N ASP A 199 2.42 -15.85 18.86
CA ASP A 199 1.65 -14.60 18.72
C ASP A 199 1.02 -14.17 20.04
N SER A 200 0.64 -15.13 20.89
CA SER A 200 0.06 -14.85 22.21
C SER A 200 1.14 -14.41 23.19
N LEU A 201 2.29 -15.10 23.25
CA LEU A 201 3.41 -14.76 24.11
C LEU A 201 4.01 -13.41 23.80
N THR A 202 4.15 -13.08 22.51
CA THR A 202 4.70 -11.80 22.05
C THR A 202 3.71 -10.65 22.11
N GLY A 203 2.45 -10.91 22.52
CA GLY A 203 1.40 -9.92 22.66
C GLY A 203 0.73 -9.50 21.34
N TRP A 204 1.16 -10.04 20.17
CA TRP A 204 0.60 -9.67 18.87
C TRP A 204 -0.88 -9.98 18.73
N ASN A 205 -1.35 -11.09 19.30
CA ASN A 205 -2.78 -11.42 19.34
C ASN A 205 -3.59 -10.36 20.09
N ARG A 206 -3.06 -9.84 21.20
CA ARG A 206 -3.71 -8.80 22.00
C ARG A 206 -3.74 -7.48 21.24
N ARG A 207 -2.62 -7.08 20.63
CA ARG A 207 -2.55 -5.86 19.81
C ARG A 207 -3.55 -5.89 18.67
N LEU A 208 -3.60 -6.98 17.90
CA LEU A 208 -4.54 -7.14 16.79
C LEU A 208 -6.00 -7.07 17.25
N ARG A 209 -6.35 -7.72 18.36
CA ARG A 209 -7.72 -7.66 18.91
C ARG A 209 -8.10 -6.26 19.38
N ASN A 210 -7.19 -5.57 20.08
CA ASN A 210 -7.44 -4.22 20.56
C ASN A 210 -7.62 -3.25 19.40
N ASN A 211 -6.71 -3.27 18.42
CA ASN A 211 -6.82 -2.44 17.22
C ASN A 211 -8.12 -2.69 16.46
N PHE A 212 -8.49 -3.97 16.23
CA PHE A 212 -9.77 -4.32 15.61
C PHE A 212 -10.97 -3.73 16.40
N SER A 213 -10.98 -3.89 17.73
CA SER A 213 -12.05 -3.35 18.59
C SER A 213 -12.15 -1.83 18.52
N ASP A 214 -11.01 -1.13 18.47
CA ASP A 214 -10.99 0.32 18.40
C ASP A 214 -11.45 0.83 17.03
N CYS A 215 -11.05 0.16 15.95
CA CYS A 215 -11.55 0.43 14.60
C CYS A 215 -13.04 0.15 14.48
N ASP A 216 -13.50 -1.00 15.01
CA ASP A 216 -14.90 -1.42 14.93
C ASP A 216 -15.83 -0.41 15.60
N LYS A 217 -15.43 0.15 16.76
CA LYS A 217 -16.18 1.21 17.44
C LYS A 217 -16.28 2.48 16.58
N VAL A 218 -15.17 2.88 15.93
CA VAL A 218 -15.16 4.05 15.06
C VAL A 218 -16.09 3.83 13.88
N TYR A 219 -16.00 2.68 13.21
CA TYR A 219 -16.84 2.40 12.04
C TYR A 219 -18.32 2.26 12.42
N GLN A 220 -18.60 1.66 13.57
CA GLN A 220 -19.97 1.56 14.10
C GLN A 220 -20.55 2.95 14.37
N GLN A 221 -19.79 3.84 15.03
CA GLN A 221 -20.21 5.21 15.28
C GLN A 221 -20.51 5.96 13.99
N LEU A 222 -19.63 5.84 12.98
CA LEU A 222 -19.84 6.45 11.67
C LEU A 222 -21.15 5.97 11.00
N ILE A 223 -21.46 4.68 11.11
CA ILE A 223 -22.71 4.12 10.58
C ILE A 223 -23.92 4.63 11.35
N GLU A 224 -23.85 4.68 12.69
CA GLU A 224 -24.94 5.16 13.55
C GLU A 224 -25.23 6.65 13.30
N ASP A 225 -24.19 7.46 13.15
CA ASP A 225 -24.34 8.89 12.80
C ASP A 225 -25.06 9.09 11.45
N HIS A 226 -24.86 8.17 10.48
CA HIS A 226 -25.55 8.21 9.18
C HIS A 226 -26.96 7.65 9.22
N LEU A 227 -27.28 6.83 10.21
CA LEU A 227 -28.62 6.30 10.42
C LEU A 227 -29.50 7.24 11.29
N ASP A 228 -28.92 8.27 11.93
CA ASP A 228 -29.69 9.21 12.76
C ASP A 228 -30.65 10.03 11.86
N PRO A 229 -31.98 9.94 12.11
CA PRO A 229 -32.98 10.73 11.37
C PRO A 229 -32.81 12.24 11.50
N LYS A 230 -32.08 12.71 12.52
CA LYS A 230 -31.84 14.13 12.79
C LYS A 230 -30.63 14.68 12.04
N ARG A 231 -29.83 13.80 11.40
CA ARG A 231 -28.69 14.25 10.59
C ARG A 231 -29.19 15.15 9.46
N PRO A 232 -28.64 16.37 9.30
CA PRO A 232 -28.97 17.23 8.18
C PRO A 232 -28.61 16.52 6.86
N LYS A 233 -29.61 16.12 6.10
CA LYS A 233 -29.38 15.61 4.75
C LYS A 233 -29.16 16.80 3.83
N VAL A 234 -27.95 17.00 3.38
CA VAL A 234 -27.68 17.90 2.26
C VAL A 234 -28.09 17.12 1.01
N ALA A 235 -29.23 17.50 0.42
CA ALA A 235 -29.96 16.71 -0.59
C ALA A 235 -29.16 16.37 -1.86
N GLU A 236 -27.99 16.94 -2.06
CA GLU A 236 -27.12 16.75 -3.22
C GLU A 236 -25.73 16.17 -2.89
N GLN A 237 -25.43 15.82 -1.62
CA GLN A 237 -24.13 15.35 -1.17
C GLN A 237 -24.26 14.02 -0.39
N GLU A 238 -24.64 12.94 -1.08
CA GLU A 238 -24.50 11.60 -0.51
C GLU A 238 -23.01 11.24 -0.43
N ASP A 239 -22.55 10.90 0.78
CA ASP A 239 -21.19 10.37 0.95
C ASP A 239 -21.13 8.84 0.73
N LEU A 240 -19.93 8.27 0.86
CA LEU A 240 -19.69 6.85 0.67
C LEU A 240 -20.58 5.97 1.57
N ILE A 241 -20.81 6.37 2.82
CA ILE A 241 -21.57 5.58 3.78
C ILE A 241 -23.05 5.62 3.43
N ASP A 242 -23.56 6.78 3.03
CA ASP A 242 -24.95 6.94 2.55
C ASP A 242 -25.21 6.03 1.32
N VAL A 243 -24.28 6.00 0.36
CA VAL A 243 -24.35 5.10 -0.80
C VAL A 243 -24.37 3.64 -0.40
N LEU A 244 -23.46 3.20 0.48
CA LEU A 244 -23.40 1.83 0.94
C LEU A 244 -24.64 1.39 1.72
N LEU A 245 -25.19 2.26 2.56
CA LEU A 245 -26.44 2.02 3.29
C LEU A 245 -27.65 1.94 2.35
N THR A 246 -27.66 2.74 1.29
CA THR A 246 -28.73 2.71 0.27
C THR A 246 -28.68 1.42 -0.54
N GLU A 247 -27.50 1.02 -1.00
CA GLU A 247 -27.28 -0.25 -1.72
C GLU A 247 -27.66 -1.46 -0.85
N MET A 248 -27.34 -1.43 0.45
CA MET A 248 -27.75 -2.48 1.39
C MET A 248 -29.27 -2.63 1.50
N LYS A 249 -30.02 -1.50 1.44
CA LYS A 249 -31.49 -1.52 1.49
C LYS A 249 -32.14 -2.01 0.20
N ILE A 250 -31.53 -1.69 -0.95
CA ILE A 250 -32.11 -2.03 -2.28
C ILE A 250 -31.85 -3.50 -2.63
N ALA A 251 -30.70 -4.05 -2.25
CA ALA A 251 -30.23 -5.32 -2.79
C ALA A 251 -30.93 -6.54 -2.22
N ASP A 252 -31.76 -6.43 -1.16
CA ASP A 252 -32.29 -7.60 -0.41
C ASP A 252 -31.24 -8.73 -0.21
N ASP A 253 -29.98 -8.34 -0.39
CA ASP A 253 -28.81 -9.19 -0.49
C ASP A 253 -28.02 -9.02 0.82
N HIS A 254 -27.57 -10.10 1.36
CA HIS A 254 -26.87 -10.27 2.64
C HIS A 254 -25.61 -9.37 2.85
N GLN A 255 -25.62 -8.12 2.39
CA GLN A 255 -24.66 -7.12 2.81
C GLN A 255 -24.90 -6.81 4.29
N THR A 256 -24.01 -7.29 5.13
CA THR A 256 -24.03 -7.02 6.56
C THR A 256 -23.35 -5.69 6.85
N PHE A 257 -23.62 -5.10 8.03
CA PHE A 257 -22.82 -3.95 8.51
C PHE A 257 -21.32 -4.23 8.51
N ASP A 258 -20.89 -5.47 8.68
CA ASP A 258 -19.49 -5.88 8.59
C ASP A 258 -18.90 -5.65 7.20
N SER A 259 -19.69 -5.83 6.14
CA SER A 259 -19.26 -5.51 4.75
C SER A 259 -19.08 -4.01 4.57
N ILE A 260 -19.97 -3.18 5.11
CA ILE A 260 -19.84 -1.72 5.10
C ILE A 260 -18.59 -1.30 5.89
N LYS A 261 -18.40 -1.82 7.11
CA LYS A 261 -17.22 -1.54 7.93
C LYS A 261 -15.91 -1.94 7.23
N SER A 262 -15.90 -3.09 6.55
CA SER A 262 -14.75 -3.52 5.75
C SER A 262 -14.45 -2.52 4.61
N THR A 263 -15.48 -2.02 3.94
CA THR A 263 -15.33 -1.02 2.87
C THR A 263 -14.86 0.33 3.42
N ILE A 264 -15.38 0.77 4.57
CA ILE A 264 -14.91 1.99 5.26
C ILE A 264 -13.41 1.85 5.59
N MET A 265 -12.99 0.71 6.17
CA MET A 265 -11.59 0.44 6.49
C MET A 265 -10.69 0.56 5.27
N GLU A 266 -11.09 -0.02 4.14
CA GLU A 266 -10.31 0.03 2.88
C GLU A 266 -10.19 1.45 2.31
N ASN A 267 -11.24 2.27 2.41
CA ASN A 267 -11.21 3.65 1.95
C ASN A 267 -10.34 4.54 2.85
N ILE A 268 -10.37 4.35 4.17
CA ILE A 268 -9.46 5.03 5.09
C ILE A 268 -8.00 4.65 4.79
N ALA A 269 -7.74 3.36 4.51
CA ALA A 269 -6.41 2.91 4.11
C ALA A 269 -5.97 3.52 2.75
N ALA A 270 -6.92 3.77 1.85
CA ALA A 270 -6.64 4.46 0.58
C ALA A 270 -6.25 5.93 0.78
N MET A 271 -6.89 6.65 1.69
CA MET A 271 -6.54 8.05 2.03
C MET A 271 -5.11 8.16 2.59
N ASP A 272 -4.67 7.16 3.32
CA ASP A 272 -3.33 7.10 3.90
C ASP A 272 -2.22 7.07 2.82
N THR A 273 -2.45 6.39 1.70
CA THR A 273 -1.49 6.37 0.57
C THR A 273 -1.38 7.73 -0.13
N ILE A 274 -2.46 8.52 -0.20
CA ILE A 274 -2.46 9.90 -0.72
C ILE A 274 -1.57 10.78 0.16
N LYS A 275 -1.80 10.75 1.48
CA LYS A 275 -1.00 11.48 2.48
C LYS A 275 0.49 11.16 2.33
N VAL A 276 0.83 9.89 2.28
CA VAL A 276 2.23 9.42 2.17
C VAL A 276 2.87 9.88 0.85
N THR A 277 2.12 9.84 -0.25
CA THR A 277 2.62 10.33 -1.55
C THR A 277 2.93 11.82 -1.51
N LEU A 278 2.06 12.64 -0.88
CA LEU A 278 2.30 14.08 -0.69
C LEU A 278 3.52 14.35 0.21
N GLU A 279 3.66 13.60 1.30
CA GLU A 279 4.79 13.72 2.23
C GLU A 279 6.13 13.41 1.53
N TRP A 280 6.18 12.34 0.72
CA TRP A 280 7.36 12.00 -0.07
C TRP A 280 7.61 12.99 -1.21
N ALA A 281 6.57 13.51 -1.87
CA ALA A 281 6.70 14.53 -2.90
C ALA A 281 7.35 15.80 -2.34
N MET A 282 6.85 16.27 -1.21
CA MET A 282 7.43 17.45 -0.53
C MET A 282 8.85 17.18 -0.02
N THR A 283 9.13 15.99 0.54
CA THR A 283 10.49 15.61 0.95
C THR A 283 11.46 15.65 -0.24
N ASN A 284 11.06 15.04 -1.37
CA ASN A 284 11.89 15.01 -2.58
C ASN A 284 12.11 16.41 -3.16
N LEU A 285 11.08 17.25 -3.18
CA LEU A 285 11.19 18.62 -3.66
C LEU A 285 12.11 19.48 -2.79
N MET A 286 12.02 19.33 -1.45
CA MET A 286 12.93 20.03 -0.53
C MET A 286 14.40 19.62 -0.74
N LYS A 287 14.65 18.33 -0.98
CA LYS A 287 16.00 17.82 -1.29
C LYS A 287 16.48 18.17 -2.71
N ASN A 288 15.58 18.66 -3.59
CA ASN A 288 15.87 19.03 -4.96
C ASN A 288 15.37 20.45 -5.26
N PRO A 289 16.06 21.50 -4.78
CA PRO A 289 15.60 22.88 -4.89
C PRO A 289 15.34 23.37 -6.32
N GLU A 290 16.08 22.84 -7.31
CA GLU A 290 15.85 23.20 -8.71
C GLU A 290 14.52 22.62 -9.24
N ALA A 291 14.16 21.38 -8.84
CA ALA A 291 12.86 20.81 -9.16
C ALA A 291 11.73 21.57 -8.45
N MET A 292 11.94 21.98 -7.18
CA MET A 292 11.00 22.82 -6.44
C MET A 292 10.73 24.14 -7.15
N LYS A 293 11.77 24.87 -7.56
CA LYS A 293 11.64 26.14 -8.29
C LYS A 293 10.92 25.98 -9.63
N LYS A 294 11.24 24.91 -10.37
CA LYS A 294 10.59 24.63 -11.67
C LYS A 294 9.10 24.37 -11.49
N VAL A 295 8.71 23.50 -10.57
CA VAL A 295 7.30 23.16 -10.37
C VAL A 295 6.49 24.35 -9.81
N GLN A 296 7.05 25.15 -8.88
CA GLN A 296 6.40 26.37 -8.40
C GLN A 296 6.22 27.40 -9.53
N LYS A 297 7.25 27.57 -10.37
CA LYS A 297 7.18 28.48 -11.52
C LYS A 297 6.09 28.04 -12.51
N GLU A 298 6.00 26.75 -12.83
CA GLU A 298 4.95 26.21 -13.71
C GLU A 298 3.55 26.50 -13.12
N VAL A 299 3.31 26.08 -11.87
CA VAL A 299 2.00 26.21 -11.25
C VAL A 299 1.58 27.67 -11.15
N ARG A 300 2.47 28.56 -10.69
CA ARG A 300 2.20 30.01 -10.57
C ARG A 300 1.98 30.68 -11.91
N TYR A 301 2.70 30.25 -12.95
CA TYR A 301 2.51 30.76 -14.30
C TYR A 301 1.17 30.36 -14.92
N VAL A 302 0.73 29.11 -14.70
CA VAL A 302 -0.53 28.60 -15.25
C VAL A 302 -1.73 29.19 -14.54
N VAL A 303 -1.67 29.28 -13.20
CA VAL A 303 -2.82 29.72 -12.37
C VAL A 303 -2.94 31.25 -12.28
N LYS A 304 -1.81 31.97 -12.34
CA LYS A 304 -1.76 33.44 -12.22
C LYS A 304 -2.51 33.93 -10.97
N ASP A 305 -3.39 34.92 -11.15
CA ASP A 305 -4.13 35.58 -10.06
C ASP A 305 -5.46 34.91 -9.71
N LYS A 306 -5.71 33.69 -10.16
CA LYS A 306 -6.96 32.93 -9.91
C LYS A 306 -7.17 32.63 -8.42
N GLY A 307 -6.09 32.63 -7.63
CA GLY A 307 -6.12 32.47 -6.18
C GLY A 307 -6.16 31.03 -5.68
N PHE A 308 -6.50 30.04 -6.54
CA PHE A 308 -6.55 28.62 -6.22
C PHE A 308 -6.39 27.78 -7.50
N VAL A 309 -5.71 26.63 -7.39
CA VAL A 309 -5.60 25.66 -8.48
C VAL A 309 -6.82 24.76 -8.44
N ASP A 310 -7.56 24.65 -9.52
CA ASP A 310 -8.62 23.66 -9.69
C ASP A 310 -8.26 22.56 -10.68
N GLU A 311 -9.15 21.58 -10.85
CA GLU A 311 -8.89 20.44 -11.70
C GLU A 311 -8.74 20.78 -13.19
N ASP A 312 -9.36 21.88 -13.65
CA ASP A 312 -9.24 22.32 -15.04
C ASP A 312 -7.84 22.88 -15.34
N ASP A 313 -7.07 23.24 -14.33
CA ASP A 313 -5.68 23.65 -14.46
C ASP A 313 -4.73 22.45 -14.59
N LEU A 314 -5.07 21.29 -13.98
CA LEU A 314 -4.20 20.11 -13.91
C LEU A 314 -3.72 19.60 -15.32
N PRO A 315 -4.51 19.60 -16.40
CA PRO A 315 -4.03 19.19 -17.70
C PRO A 315 -2.81 19.97 -18.20
N ARG A 316 -2.64 21.25 -17.79
CA ARG A 316 -1.57 22.15 -18.17
C ARG A 316 -0.32 22.08 -17.29
N LEU A 317 -0.36 21.32 -16.17
CA LEU A 317 0.72 21.20 -15.20
C LEU A 317 1.55 19.93 -15.50
N GLU A 318 2.33 19.97 -16.57
CA GLU A 318 3.10 18.81 -17.06
C GLU A 318 4.23 18.43 -16.12
N TYR A 319 4.98 19.43 -15.64
CA TYR A 319 6.11 19.21 -14.73
C TYR A 319 5.64 18.76 -13.34
N LEU A 320 4.52 19.27 -12.83
CA LEU A 320 3.89 18.79 -11.61
C LEU A 320 3.56 17.31 -11.71
N LYS A 321 2.94 16.87 -12.81
CA LYS A 321 2.64 15.45 -13.05
C LYS A 321 3.91 14.60 -13.12
N ALA A 322 4.97 15.12 -13.71
CA ALA A 322 6.27 14.47 -13.75
C ALA A 322 6.88 14.33 -12.34
N VAL A 323 6.75 15.35 -11.47
CA VAL A 323 7.15 15.30 -10.06
C VAL A 323 6.40 14.21 -9.31
N VAL A 324 5.07 14.10 -9.50
CA VAL A 324 4.26 13.06 -8.83
C VAL A 324 4.63 11.67 -9.33
N LYS A 325 4.81 11.49 -10.64
CA LYS A 325 5.26 10.20 -11.20
C LYS A 325 6.64 9.80 -10.68
N GLU A 326 7.60 10.73 -10.65
CA GLU A 326 8.94 10.46 -10.15
C GLU A 326 8.94 10.16 -8.64
N THR A 327 8.08 10.82 -7.88
CA THR A 327 7.87 10.48 -6.46
C THR A 327 7.41 9.04 -6.30
N LEU A 328 6.41 8.61 -7.07
CA LEU A 328 5.87 7.25 -7.02
C LEU A 328 6.86 6.20 -7.55
N ARG A 329 7.77 6.56 -8.46
CA ARG A 329 8.87 5.69 -8.89
C ARG A 329 9.92 5.54 -7.79
N PHE A 330 10.34 6.66 -7.20
CA PHE A 330 11.46 6.73 -6.26
C PHE A 330 11.06 6.27 -4.86
N GLN A 331 9.87 6.67 -4.40
CA GLN A 331 9.30 6.32 -3.09
C GLN A 331 7.82 5.90 -3.26
N PRO A 332 7.55 4.70 -3.80
CA PRO A 332 6.17 4.23 -3.95
C PRO A 332 5.50 4.07 -2.59
N ALA A 333 4.26 4.57 -2.45
CA ALA A 333 3.49 4.44 -1.21
C ALA A 333 3.31 2.98 -0.79
N ALA A 334 3.11 2.07 -1.75
CA ALA A 334 3.11 0.62 -1.54
C ALA A 334 4.34 0.01 -2.24
N GLN A 335 5.32 -0.45 -1.45
CA GLN A 335 6.57 -0.99 -2.00
C GLN A 335 6.45 -2.43 -2.51
N PHE A 336 5.40 -3.14 -2.16
CA PHE A 336 5.12 -4.48 -2.68
C PHE A 336 3.69 -4.64 -3.12
N LEU A 337 3.52 -5.57 -4.06
CA LEU A 337 2.22 -6.07 -4.48
C LEU A 337 2.11 -7.54 -4.05
N PRO A 338 1.52 -7.83 -2.87
CA PRO A 338 1.36 -9.21 -2.43
C PRO A 338 0.32 -9.93 -3.31
N ARG A 339 0.63 -11.16 -3.70
CA ARG A 339 -0.25 -12.08 -4.44
C ARG A 339 -0.11 -13.50 -3.86
N GLU A 340 -1.03 -14.36 -4.24
CA GLU A 340 -0.93 -15.80 -4.01
C GLU A 340 -1.31 -16.53 -5.30
N THR A 341 -0.54 -17.53 -5.67
CA THR A 341 -0.85 -18.36 -6.85
C THR A 341 -2.06 -19.25 -6.58
N THR A 342 -3.03 -19.23 -7.50
CA THR A 342 -4.24 -20.08 -7.42
C THR A 342 -3.96 -21.50 -7.86
N GLU A 343 -3.06 -21.67 -8.82
CA GLU A 343 -2.65 -22.96 -9.41
C GLU A 343 -1.17 -22.94 -9.78
N ARG A 344 -0.64 -24.10 -10.16
CA ARG A 344 0.74 -24.21 -10.62
C ARG A 344 0.93 -23.46 -11.94
N CYS A 345 2.01 -22.70 -12.05
CA CYS A 345 2.42 -22.01 -13.27
C CYS A 345 3.94 -22.08 -13.48
N VAL A 346 4.39 -21.58 -14.64
CA VAL A 346 5.82 -21.48 -14.98
C VAL A 346 6.13 -20.02 -15.25
N ILE A 347 7.15 -19.46 -14.58
CA ILE A 347 7.67 -18.11 -14.82
C ILE A 347 9.17 -18.21 -15.09
N ASP A 348 9.63 -17.66 -16.20
CA ASP A 348 11.04 -17.65 -16.61
C ASP A 348 11.69 -19.06 -16.53
N GLY A 349 10.93 -20.12 -16.89
CA GLY A 349 11.35 -21.51 -16.81
C GLY A 349 11.36 -22.12 -15.42
N TYR A 350 10.92 -21.40 -14.38
CA TYR A 350 10.78 -21.92 -13.01
C TYR A 350 9.33 -22.36 -12.74
N HIS A 351 9.20 -23.50 -12.07
CA HIS A 351 7.88 -24.02 -11.68
C HIS A 351 7.44 -23.44 -10.34
N ILE A 352 6.37 -22.67 -10.34
CA ILE A 352 5.80 -22.07 -9.15
C ILE A 352 4.58 -22.91 -8.72
N PRO A 353 4.59 -23.49 -7.52
CA PRO A 353 3.44 -24.24 -7.00
C PRO A 353 2.22 -23.37 -6.76
N ALA A 354 1.03 -23.98 -6.71
CA ALA A 354 -0.17 -23.33 -6.17
C ALA A 354 0.05 -22.94 -4.70
N LYS A 355 -0.71 -21.94 -4.21
CA LYS A 355 -0.62 -21.43 -2.83
C LYS A 355 0.76 -20.90 -2.43
N THR A 356 1.54 -20.45 -3.42
CA THR A 356 2.79 -19.74 -3.19
C THR A 356 2.50 -18.26 -2.98
N THR A 357 2.99 -17.70 -1.88
CA THR A 357 2.98 -16.24 -1.68
C THR A 357 3.95 -15.57 -2.65
N VAL A 358 3.52 -14.50 -3.27
CA VAL A 358 4.30 -13.75 -4.26
C VAL A 358 4.37 -12.30 -3.84
N PHE A 359 5.58 -11.76 -3.74
CA PHE A 359 5.81 -10.33 -3.57
C PHE A 359 6.42 -9.77 -4.85
N VAL A 360 5.69 -8.89 -5.53
CA VAL A 360 6.28 -8.09 -6.60
C VAL A 360 6.82 -6.80 -5.97
N ASN A 361 8.13 -6.60 -6.07
CA ASN A 361 8.84 -5.50 -5.43
C ASN A 361 8.84 -4.27 -6.34
N VAL A 362 7.90 -3.36 -6.11
CA VAL A 362 7.72 -2.12 -6.88
C VAL A 362 8.93 -1.20 -6.71
N LEU A 363 9.48 -1.12 -5.49
CA LEU A 363 10.68 -0.34 -5.23
C LEU A 363 11.88 -0.81 -6.07
N ALA A 364 12.09 -2.12 -6.15
CA ALA A 364 13.18 -2.69 -6.95
C ALA A 364 12.99 -2.43 -8.45
N ILE A 365 11.75 -2.54 -8.96
CA ILE A 365 11.40 -2.25 -10.36
C ILE A 365 11.64 -0.77 -10.68
N GLY A 366 11.20 0.15 -9.80
CA GLY A 366 11.41 1.58 -9.97
C GLY A 366 12.88 2.02 -9.84
N ARG A 367 13.76 1.15 -9.31
CA ARG A 367 15.21 1.38 -9.15
C ARG A 367 16.07 0.45 -10.00
N ASP A 368 15.50 -0.15 -11.03
CA ASP A 368 16.24 -1.02 -11.94
C ASP A 368 17.10 -0.18 -12.92
N GLY A 369 18.42 -0.22 -12.72
CA GLY A 369 19.37 0.50 -13.57
C GLY A 369 19.47 -0.02 -15.02
N GLN A 370 18.81 -1.15 -15.35
CA GLN A 370 18.69 -1.61 -16.74
C GLN A 370 17.56 -0.87 -17.48
N VAL A 371 16.66 -0.24 -16.75
CA VAL A 371 15.47 0.45 -17.27
C VAL A 371 15.57 1.96 -17.05
N TRP A 372 16.03 2.38 -15.87
CA TRP A 372 16.09 3.77 -15.45
C TRP A 372 17.55 4.25 -15.40
N ASP A 373 17.86 5.28 -16.17
CA ASP A 373 19.15 5.97 -16.03
C ASP A 373 19.21 6.65 -14.65
N LYS A 374 20.35 6.55 -13.93
CA LYS A 374 20.53 7.08 -12.58
C LYS A 374 19.34 6.80 -11.66
N PRO A 375 19.01 5.51 -11.39
CA PRO A 375 17.76 5.09 -10.75
C PRO A 375 17.62 5.60 -9.31
N ASP A 376 18.72 5.94 -8.66
CA ASP A 376 18.80 6.43 -7.28
C ASP A 376 18.78 7.96 -7.15
N GLU A 377 18.60 8.69 -8.27
CA GLU A 377 18.39 10.13 -8.29
C GLU A 377 16.92 10.46 -8.55
N PHE A 378 16.44 11.56 -7.94
CA PHE A 378 15.11 12.10 -8.17
C PHE A 378 15.14 13.08 -9.36
N ILE A 379 14.66 12.66 -10.53
CA ILE A 379 14.73 13.41 -11.79
C ILE A 379 13.35 13.42 -12.45
N PRO A 380 12.48 14.40 -12.18
CA PRO A 380 11.14 14.50 -12.77
C PRO A 380 11.16 14.54 -14.31
N GLU A 381 12.23 15.06 -14.90
CA GLU A 381 12.42 15.20 -16.35
C GLU A 381 12.28 13.88 -17.11
N ARG A 382 12.42 12.71 -16.44
CA ARG A 382 12.19 11.38 -17.04
C ARG A 382 10.76 11.20 -17.57
N PHE A 383 9.83 11.91 -16.96
CA PHE A 383 8.40 11.78 -17.27
C PHE A 383 7.86 12.94 -18.12
N VAL A 384 8.64 14.01 -18.32
CA VAL A 384 8.25 15.11 -19.21
C VAL A 384 8.28 14.63 -20.65
N GLY A 385 7.17 14.78 -21.38
CA GLY A 385 7.01 14.27 -22.74
C GLY A 385 7.01 12.74 -22.86
N SER A 386 6.99 12.00 -21.77
CA SER A 386 7.00 10.54 -21.75
C SER A 386 5.60 9.96 -21.81
N ASN A 387 5.42 8.85 -22.55
CA ASN A 387 4.18 8.08 -22.61
C ASN A 387 4.05 7.05 -21.47
N ILE A 388 4.98 7.02 -20.51
CA ILE A 388 4.91 6.13 -19.37
C ILE A 388 3.79 6.60 -18.44
N ASP A 389 2.81 5.73 -18.20
CA ASP A 389 1.67 5.98 -17.33
C ASP A 389 1.55 4.93 -16.21
N MET A 390 0.59 5.15 -15.31
CA MET A 390 0.32 4.30 -14.15
C MET A 390 -0.82 3.29 -14.39
N GLY A 391 -1.34 3.19 -15.62
CA GLY A 391 -2.47 2.34 -15.99
C GLY A 391 -2.16 0.84 -16.06
N GLY A 392 -0.96 0.42 -15.61
CA GLY A 392 -0.57 -0.98 -15.50
C GLY A 392 -0.18 -1.65 -16.81
N GLN A 393 0.11 -0.86 -17.87
CA GLN A 393 0.66 -1.36 -19.15
C GLN A 393 2.17 -1.16 -19.21
N ASN A 394 2.70 -0.17 -18.52
CA ASN A 394 4.13 0.14 -18.38
C ASN A 394 4.68 -0.59 -17.15
N PHE A 395 5.16 -1.81 -17.34
CA PHE A 395 5.57 -2.67 -16.22
C PHE A 395 6.85 -2.21 -15.52
N GLU A 396 7.60 -1.32 -16.11
CA GLU A 396 8.68 -0.57 -15.48
C GLU A 396 8.19 0.43 -14.44
N PHE A 397 6.91 0.82 -14.50
CA PHE A 397 6.29 1.81 -13.62
C PHE A 397 4.88 1.36 -13.18
N ILE A 398 4.79 0.58 -12.11
CA ILE A 398 3.54 -0.02 -11.61
C ILE A 398 3.24 0.35 -10.15
N PRO A 399 3.26 1.63 -9.74
CA PRO A 399 2.99 2.02 -8.35
C PRO A 399 1.58 1.66 -7.90
N PHE A 400 0.62 1.57 -8.82
CA PHE A 400 -0.77 1.15 -8.58
C PHE A 400 -1.02 -0.33 -8.91
N GLY A 401 0.04 -1.07 -9.21
CA GLY A 401 -0.06 -2.46 -9.65
C GLY A 401 -0.47 -2.58 -11.12
N ALA A 402 -0.81 -3.81 -11.51
CA ALA A 402 -1.25 -4.15 -12.86
C ALA A 402 -2.20 -5.35 -12.84
N GLY A 403 -2.82 -5.65 -14.01
CA GLY A 403 -3.74 -6.78 -14.20
C GLY A 403 -5.05 -6.63 -13.45
N ARG A 404 -5.70 -7.76 -13.13
CA ARG A 404 -7.03 -7.79 -12.50
C ARG A 404 -7.10 -7.07 -11.16
N ARG A 405 -6.00 -7.01 -10.43
CA ARG A 405 -5.86 -6.40 -9.11
C ARG A 405 -5.19 -5.02 -9.15
N ILE A 406 -5.20 -4.34 -10.28
CA ILE A 406 -4.81 -2.93 -10.36
C ILE A 406 -5.66 -2.11 -9.38
N CYS A 407 -5.09 -1.05 -8.82
CA CYS A 407 -5.78 -0.16 -7.89
C CYS A 407 -7.04 0.44 -8.55
N THR A 408 -8.18 0.23 -7.93
CA THR A 408 -9.45 0.80 -8.40
C THR A 408 -9.57 2.29 -8.09
N GLY A 409 -8.82 2.79 -7.10
CA GLY A 409 -8.83 4.18 -6.69
C GLY A 409 -7.93 5.10 -7.53
N LEU A 410 -7.17 4.59 -8.50
CA LEU A 410 -6.26 5.39 -9.32
C LEU A 410 -6.93 6.64 -9.95
N PRO A 411 -8.13 6.55 -10.56
CA PRO A 411 -8.78 7.71 -11.18
C PRO A 411 -9.18 8.83 -10.19
N ILE A 412 -9.34 8.50 -8.91
CA ILE A 412 -9.68 9.46 -7.85
C ILE A 412 -8.40 9.94 -7.15
N ALA A 413 -7.49 9.04 -6.83
CA ALA A 413 -6.32 9.36 -6.03
C ALA A 413 -5.36 10.33 -6.73
N MET A 414 -5.16 10.17 -8.04
CA MET A 414 -4.20 11.02 -8.77
C MET A 414 -4.64 12.48 -8.87
N PRO A 415 -5.87 12.82 -9.26
CA PRO A 415 -6.33 14.21 -9.21
C PRO A 415 -6.21 14.83 -7.81
N ILE A 416 -6.52 14.09 -6.74
CA ILE A 416 -6.39 14.59 -5.36
C ILE A 416 -4.91 14.90 -5.03
N VAL A 417 -3.99 14.00 -5.35
CA VAL A 417 -2.55 14.21 -5.10
C VAL A 417 -2.03 15.41 -5.89
N GLU A 418 -2.36 15.47 -7.18
CA GLU A 418 -1.94 16.56 -8.06
C GLU A 418 -2.52 17.89 -7.62
N LEU A 419 -3.82 17.96 -7.29
CA LEU A 419 -4.50 19.16 -6.86
C LEU A 419 -3.99 19.66 -5.50
N ALA A 420 -3.82 18.77 -4.53
CA ALA A 420 -3.29 19.12 -3.22
C ALA A 420 -1.85 19.62 -3.31
N LEU A 421 -0.98 18.92 -4.05
CA LEU A 421 0.40 19.33 -4.24
C LEU A 421 0.49 20.67 -4.99
N ALA A 422 -0.30 20.86 -6.06
CA ALA A 422 -0.34 22.09 -6.81
C ALA A 422 -0.70 23.30 -5.93
N ASN A 423 -1.74 23.16 -5.10
CA ASN A 423 -2.16 24.25 -4.20
C ASN A 423 -1.16 24.53 -3.08
N LEU A 424 -0.50 23.50 -2.53
CA LEU A 424 0.59 23.69 -1.57
C LEU A 424 1.78 24.46 -2.18
N LEU A 425 2.09 24.23 -3.45
CA LEU A 425 3.18 24.89 -4.16
C LEU A 425 2.80 26.27 -4.71
N TYR A 426 1.54 26.48 -5.04
CA TYR A 426 1.01 27.76 -5.50
C TYR A 426 0.98 28.81 -4.40
N LYS A 427 0.35 28.44 -3.26
CA LYS A 427 0.05 29.37 -2.15
C LYS A 427 1.27 29.66 -1.28
N LEU A 428 2.21 28.75 -1.17
CA LEU A 428 3.20 28.73 -0.12
C LEU A 428 4.64 28.60 -0.67
N ASP A 429 5.54 29.33 -0.02
CA ASP A 429 6.98 29.07 -0.10
C ASP A 429 7.40 28.23 1.10
N TRP A 430 8.27 27.25 0.82
CA TRP A 430 8.64 26.23 1.79
C TRP A 430 10.11 26.31 2.14
N THR A 431 10.43 26.30 3.44
CA THR A 431 11.78 26.30 3.97
C THR A 431 11.92 25.28 5.10
N MET A 432 13.16 24.98 5.47
CA MET A 432 13.40 24.21 6.68
C MET A 432 13.06 25.02 7.93
N PRO A 433 12.53 24.40 8.99
CA PRO A 433 12.35 25.07 10.27
C PRO A 433 13.65 25.60 10.85
N HIS A 434 13.59 26.61 11.70
CA HIS A 434 14.77 27.17 12.34
C HIS A 434 15.59 26.08 13.07
N GLY A 435 16.87 26.03 12.78
CA GLY A 435 17.81 25.05 13.36
C GLY A 435 17.82 23.67 12.68
N MET A 436 17.12 23.52 11.55
CA MET A 436 17.18 22.32 10.71
C MET A 436 17.78 22.64 9.32
N GLU A 437 18.54 21.71 8.79
CA GLU A 437 19.15 21.77 7.45
C GLU A 437 18.46 20.78 6.50
N ILE A 438 18.62 20.96 5.19
CA ILE A 438 18.07 20.02 4.17
C ILE A 438 18.63 18.61 4.36
N ASP A 439 19.88 18.50 4.81
CA ASP A 439 20.55 17.22 5.06
C ASP A 439 19.93 16.43 6.23
N ASP A 440 19.22 17.10 7.14
CA ASP A 440 18.47 16.44 8.22
C ASP A 440 17.24 15.68 7.71
N LEU A 441 16.78 15.97 6.47
CA LEU A 441 15.70 15.22 5.84
C LEU A 441 16.19 13.83 5.41
N ASP A 442 15.75 12.82 6.12
CA ASP A 442 16.04 11.42 5.81
C ASP A 442 15.00 10.76 4.89
N TYR A 443 15.34 9.57 4.41
CA TYR A 443 14.44 8.68 3.68
C TYR A 443 14.05 7.44 4.51
N ASP A 444 14.26 7.48 5.83
CA ASP A 444 13.87 6.40 6.73
C ASP A 444 12.34 6.24 6.74
N ALA A 445 11.90 5.00 6.68
CA ALA A 445 10.50 4.66 6.66
C ALA A 445 10.12 3.68 7.78
N ASN A 446 8.89 3.79 8.26
CA ASN A 446 8.33 2.83 9.19
C ASN A 446 7.94 1.54 8.46
N PRO A 447 8.07 0.37 9.13
CA PRO A 447 7.57 -0.88 8.57
C PRO A 447 6.04 -0.85 8.48
N GLY A 448 5.50 -1.28 7.34
CA GLY A 448 4.05 -1.31 7.12
C GLY A 448 3.69 -1.70 5.69
N PHE A 449 2.39 -1.73 5.41
CA PHE A 449 1.91 -1.88 4.04
C PHE A 449 2.14 -0.58 3.26
N THR A 450 1.86 0.56 3.89
CA THR A 450 2.14 1.91 3.39
C THR A 450 3.45 2.43 4.00
N GLN A 451 4.28 3.06 3.18
CA GLN A 451 5.62 3.52 3.54
C GLN A 451 5.62 4.93 4.15
N HIS A 452 5.20 5.04 5.40
CA HIS A 452 5.30 6.30 6.14
C HIS A 452 6.74 6.65 6.45
N LYS A 453 7.07 7.95 6.41
CA LYS A 453 8.34 8.42 6.98
C LYS A 453 8.43 8.03 8.46
N LYS A 454 9.63 7.61 8.88
CA LYS A 454 9.92 7.31 10.29
C LYS A 454 9.92 8.60 11.11
N ASN A 455 10.57 9.63 10.60
CA ASN A 455 10.57 10.96 11.15
C ASN A 455 9.59 11.84 10.36
N PRO A 456 8.50 12.32 10.97
CA PRO A 456 7.51 13.14 10.27
C PRO A 456 8.13 14.36 9.61
N LEU A 457 7.71 14.68 8.40
CA LEU A 457 8.17 15.84 7.68
C LEU A 457 7.69 17.12 8.38
N ARG A 458 8.62 17.99 8.76
CA ARG A 458 8.34 19.31 9.32
C ARG A 458 8.94 20.38 8.42
N LEU A 459 8.12 21.31 7.95
CA LEU A 459 8.54 22.40 7.09
C LEU A 459 7.96 23.71 7.60
N ALA A 460 8.68 24.81 7.40
CA ALA A 460 8.17 26.15 7.60
C ALA A 460 7.54 26.64 6.30
N ALA A 461 6.35 27.24 6.40
CA ALA A 461 5.61 27.75 5.27
C ALA A 461 5.41 29.27 5.43
N THR A 462 5.65 30.03 4.35
CA THR A 462 5.31 31.43 4.24
C THR A 462 4.32 31.64 3.11
N LYS A 463 3.34 32.51 3.28
CA LYS A 463 2.38 32.82 2.21
C LYS A 463 3.12 33.51 1.05
N PHE A 464 2.91 33.02 -0.16
CA PHE A 464 3.35 33.67 -1.39
C PHE A 464 2.27 34.61 -1.92
N ILE A 465 0.99 34.23 -1.78
CA ILE A 465 -0.20 35.02 -2.16
C ILE A 465 -1.19 35.03 -1.02
#